data_f73f1d87567a0210a689172d28376bfb
#
_entry.id   f73f1d87567a0210a689172d28376bfb
#
_cell.length_a   1.000
_cell.length_b   1.000
_cell.length_c   1.000
_cell.angle_alpha   90.00
_cell.angle_beta   90.00
_cell.angle_gamma   90.00
#
_symmetry.space_group_name_H-M   'P 1'
#
loop_
_entity.id
_entity.type
_entity.pdbx_description
1 polymer ?
#
loop_
_entity_poly.entity_id
_entity_poly.type
_entity_poly.pdbx_seq_one_letter_code
_entity_poly.pdbx_strand_id
1 'polypeptide(L)'
;GSMGRTSSVKGEEELLGRGVSYCATCDGAFFRDKAVAVIGNNDEALEEALFLTKFAGKIHLIVPTPQLKARDVLTSEVEANSKIDVRMGTHLKEISGNGTVNRVRVQPRGGVEEELPVSGAFVYLQGGKAITDFLMDQLETKPDGCLVVDAEMQTAVPGVFAIGDL
;
A
#
# COMPACT_ATOMS: atom_id res chain seq x y z
N GLY A 1 -8.79 11.55 2.69
CA GLY A 1 -8.13 10.83 3.78
C GLY A 1 -7.58 9.51 3.29
N SER A 2 -6.78 8.85 4.09
CA SER A 2 -6.32 7.49 3.84
C SER A 2 -6.77 6.58 4.97
N MET A 3 -7.02 5.32 4.65
CA MET A 3 -7.34 4.32 5.67
C MET A 3 -6.09 4.04 6.51
N GLY A 4 -6.09 4.55 7.73
CA GLY A 4 -4.98 4.40 8.67
C GLY A 4 -4.75 2.95 9.07
N ARG A 5 -3.48 2.55 9.19
CA ARG A 5 -3.08 1.29 9.80
C ARG A 5 -2.72 1.51 11.26
N THR A 6 -3.08 0.55 12.10
CA THR A 6 -2.76 0.59 13.54
C THR A 6 -1.30 0.27 13.83
N SER A 7 -0.57 -0.29 12.88
CA SER A 7 0.85 -0.61 12.99
C SER A 7 1.54 -0.57 11.64
N SER A 8 2.73 -0.02 11.60
CA SER A 8 3.65 -0.09 10.48
C SER A 8 4.40 -1.44 10.46
N VAL A 9 4.91 -1.81 9.30
CA VAL A 9 5.82 -2.96 9.19
C VAL A 9 7.19 -2.55 9.75
N LYS A 10 7.90 -3.50 10.36
CA LYS A 10 9.26 -3.24 10.88
C LYS A 10 10.16 -2.64 9.79
N GLY A 11 10.81 -1.52 10.09
CA GLY A 11 11.68 -0.76 9.17
C GLY A 11 10.94 0.21 8.24
N GLU A 12 9.62 0.19 8.18
CA GLU A 12 8.83 1.03 7.29
C GLU A 12 8.99 2.52 7.62
N GLU A 13 8.76 2.91 8.87
CA GLU A 13 8.91 4.30 9.32
C GLU A 13 10.37 4.77 9.30
N GLU A 14 11.28 3.90 9.73
CA GLU A 14 12.71 4.20 9.77
C GLU A 14 13.29 4.52 8.38
N LEU A 15 12.80 3.80 7.34
CA LEU A 15 13.30 3.94 5.98
C LEU A 15 12.38 4.77 5.07
N LEU A 16 11.37 5.44 5.63
CA LEU A 16 10.50 6.35 4.89
C LEU A 16 11.32 7.48 4.24
N GLY A 17 11.11 7.72 2.95
CA GLY A 17 11.90 8.63 2.14
C GLY A 17 13.34 8.17 1.85
N ARG A 18 13.72 6.97 2.34
CA ARG A 18 15.01 6.31 2.08
C ARG A 18 14.84 4.96 1.40
N GLY A 19 13.89 4.91 0.46
CA GLY A 19 13.52 3.73 -0.30
C GLY A 19 12.14 3.16 0.06
N VAL A 20 11.55 3.52 1.20
CA VAL A 20 10.13 3.31 1.47
C VAL A 20 9.35 4.51 0.95
N SER A 21 8.26 4.26 0.22
CA SER A 21 7.36 5.27 -0.34
C SER A 21 5.91 4.81 -0.31
N TYR A 22 5.01 5.78 -0.40
CA TYR A 22 3.56 5.59 -0.55
C TYR A 22 3.03 6.22 -1.86
N CYS A 23 3.93 6.62 -2.78
CA CYS A 23 3.56 7.31 -4.01
C CYS A 23 4.52 6.90 -5.13
N ALA A 24 4.11 5.97 -5.99
CA ALA A 24 4.94 5.57 -7.13
C ALA A 24 5.08 6.68 -8.17
N THR A 25 4.06 7.50 -8.34
CA THR A 25 4.11 8.66 -9.24
C THR A 25 5.17 9.67 -8.81
N CYS A 26 5.36 9.86 -7.49
CA CYS A 26 6.34 10.77 -6.92
C CYS A 26 7.77 10.23 -7.05
N ASP A 27 7.96 8.96 -6.69
CA ASP A 27 9.28 8.39 -6.41
C ASP A 27 9.74 7.34 -7.42
N GLY A 28 8.84 6.85 -8.29
CA GLY A 28 9.13 5.74 -9.20
C GLY A 28 10.37 5.94 -10.08
N ALA A 29 10.63 7.19 -10.51
CA ALA A 29 11.78 7.52 -11.35
C ALA A 29 13.15 7.25 -10.69
N PHE A 30 13.23 7.25 -9.35
CA PHE A 30 14.48 6.93 -8.61
C PHE A 30 14.86 5.45 -8.65
N PHE A 31 13.93 4.61 -9.08
CA PHE A 31 14.09 3.15 -9.14
C PHE A 31 14.29 2.61 -10.56
N ARG A 32 14.76 3.47 -11.48
CA ARG A 32 15.04 3.06 -12.86
C ARG A 32 15.96 1.84 -12.90
N ASP A 33 15.51 0.81 -13.64
CA ASP A 33 16.21 -0.48 -13.87
C ASP A 33 16.50 -1.29 -12.58
N LYS A 34 15.92 -0.88 -11.43
CA LYS A 34 16.08 -1.57 -10.15
C LYS A 34 14.88 -2.49 -9.87
N ALA A 35 15.10 -3.46 -8.95
CA ALA A 35 13.99 -4.23 -8.39
C ALA A 35 13.34 -3.45 -7.24
N VAL A 36 12.00 -3.48 -7.18
CA VAL A 36 11.20 -2.90 -6.10
C VAL A 36 10.15 -3.88 -5.61
N ALA A 37 9.71 -3.71 -4.36
CA ALA A 37 8.54 -4.39 -3.82
C ALA A 37 7.34 -3.43 -3.81
N VAL A 38 6.18 -3.94 -4.21
CA VAL A 38 4.88 -3.28 -4.02
C VAL A 38 4.07 -4.18 -3.10
N ILE A 39 3.50 -3.63 -2.04
CA ILE A 39 2.79 -4.39 -1.01
C ILE A 39 1.34 -3.95 -0.97
N GLY A 40 0.43 -4.84 -1.32
CA GLY A 40 -1.01 -4.56 -1.36
C GLY A 40 -1.77 -5.55 -2.22
N ASN A 41 -3.10 -5.41 -2.26
CA ASN A 41 -3.98 -6.33 -2.99
C ASN A 41 -5.19 -5.66 -3.65
N ASN A 42 -5.28 -4.33 -3.57
CA ASN A 42 -6.38 -3.51 -4.04
C ASN A 42 -6.04 -2.77 -5.35
N ASP A 43 -6.99 -2.05 -5.90
CA ASP A 43 -6.83 -1.26 -7.14
C ASP A 43 -5.59 -0.36 -7.08
N GLU A 44 -5.42 0.38 -5.99
CA GLU A 44 -4.29 1.30 -5.79
C GLU A 44 -2.94 0.57 -5.93
N ALA A 45 -2.76 -0.54 -5.21
CA ALA A 45 -1.52 -1.31 -5.27
C ALA A 45 -1.21 -1.82 -6.70
N LEU A 46 -2.24 -2.23 -7.45
CA LEU A 46 -2.08 -2.73 -8.80
C LEU A 46 -1.78 -1.60 -9.79
N GLU A 47 -2.50 -0.48 -9.71
CA GLU A 47 -2.26 0.70 -10.55
C GLU A 47 -0.83 1.22 -10.36
N GLU A 48 -0.37 1.31 -9.12
CA GLU A 48 0.97 1.77 -8.77
C GLU A 48 2.06 0.75 -9.20
N ALA A 49 1.79 -0.56 -9.10
CA ALA A 49 2.68 -1.59 -9.63
C ALA A 49 2.82 -1.48 -11.16
N LEU A 50 1.70 -1.31 -11.88
CA LEU A 50 1.71 -1.09 -13.32
C LEU A 50 2.45 0.20 -13.70
N PHE A 51 2.23 1.29 -12.94
CA PHE A 51 2.94 2.54 -13.18
C PHE A 51 4.45 2.39 -13.03
N LEU A 52 4.90 1.68 -11.98
CA LEU A 52 6.31 1.42 -11.72
C LEU A 52 7.01 0.64 -12.84
N THR A 53 6.27 -0.14 -13.65
CA THR A 53 6.87 -0.86 -14.81
C THR A 53 7.51 0.07 -15.83
N LYS A 54 7.14 1.36 -15.85
CA LYS A 54 7.73 2.40 -16.71
C LYS A 54 9.18 2.70 -16.33
N PHE A 55 9.57 2.40 -15.10
CA PHE A 55 10.88 2.73 -14.54
C PHE A 55 11.62 1.48 -14.06
N ALA A 56 11.02 0.73 -13.15
CA ALA A 56 11.65 -0.42 -12.51
C ALA A 56 11.95 -1.55 -13.52
N GLY A 57 13.05 -2.24 -13.26
CA GLY A 57 13.43 -3.44 -14.03
C GLY A 57 12.62 -4.66 -13.61
N LYS A 58 12.25 -4.75 -12.31
CA LYS A 58 11.44 -5.82 -11.75
C LYS A 58 10.59 -5.32 -10.59
N ILE A 59 9.39 -5.86 -10.47
CA ILE A 59 8.44 -5.56 -9.39
C ILE A 59 8.04 -6.86 -8.72
N HIS A 60 8.24 -6.96 -7.40
CA HIS A 60 7.67 -8.01 -6.58
C HIS A 60 6.38 -7.49 -5.96
N LEU A 61 5.23 -7.94 -6.46
CA LEU A 61 3.92 -7.59 -5.89
C LEU A 61 3.60 -8.58 -4.76
N ILE A 62 3.74 -8.11 -3.53
CA ILE A 62 3.52 -8.89 -2.31
C ILE A 62 2.06 -8.77 -1.89
N VAL A 63 1.31 -9.85 -2.02
CA VAL A 63 -0.13 -9.90 -1.80
C VAL A 63 -0.41 -10.72 -0.55
N PRO A 64 -0.84 -10.11 0.58
CA PRO A 64 -1.03 -10.83 1.84
C PRO A 64 -2.22 -11.80 1.82
N THR A 65 -3.13 -11.66 0.87
CA THR A 65 -4.31 -12.49 0.69
C THR A 65 -4.09 -13.56 -0.39
N PRO A 66 -4.89 -14.64 -0.40
CA PRO A 66 -4.81 -15.66 -1.44
C PRO A 66 -5.33 -15.18 -2.81
N GLN A 67 -5.95 -14.00 -2.87
CA GLN A 67 -6.53 -13.41 -4.06
C GLN A 67 -6.28 -11.90 -4.07
N LEU A 68 -6.19 -11.31 -5.26
CA LEU A 68 -6.27 -9.87 -5.45
C LEU A 68 -7.70 -9.39 -5.16
N LYS A 69 -7.83 -8.21 -4.59
CA LYS A 69 -9.11 -7.53 -4.33
C LYS A 69 -9.19 -6.26 -5.18
N ALA A 70 -8.98 -6.43 -6.46
CA ALA A 70 -8.95 -5.35 -7.44
C ALA A 70 -9.86 -5.69 -8.64
N ARG A 71 -10.13 -4.68 -9.46
CA ARG A 71 -10.91 -4.84 -10.70
C ARG A 71 -10.25 -5.85 -11.64
N ASP A 72 -11.06 -6.66 -12.32
CA ASP A 72 -10.60 -7.73 -13.23
C ASP A 72 -9.63 -7.21 -14.31
N VAL A 73 -9.87 -6.00 -14.83
CA VAL A 73 -8.99 -5.37 -15.82
C VAL A 73 -7.58 -5.18 -15.29
N LEU A 74 -7.43 -4.62 -14.08
CA LEU A 74 -6.12 -4.40 -13.45
C LEU A 74 -5.44 -5.72 -13.10
N THR A 75 -6.20 -6.69 -12.59
CA THR A 75 -5.69 -8.03 -12.30
C THR A 75 -5.10 -8.66 -13.54
N SER A 76 -5.83 -8.64 -14.67
CA SER A 76 -5.39 -9.20 -15.94
C SER A 76 -4.13 -8.50 -16.47
N GLU A 77 -4.05 -7.16 -16.37
CA GLU A 77 -2.89 -6.38 -16.80
C GLU A 77 -1.64 -6.70 -15.98
N VAL A 78 -1.80 -6.82 -14.65
CA VAL A 78 -0.72 -7.17 -13.73
C VAL A 78 -0.21 -8.58 -14.02
N GLU A 79 -1.10 -9.56 -14.17
CA GLU A 79 -0.74 -10.96 -14.43
C GLU A 79 -0.07 -11.15 -15.80
N ALA A 80 -0.44 -10.36 -16.80
CA ALA A 80 0.17 -10.40 -18.12
C ALA A 80 1.52 -9.68 -18.20
N ASN A 81 1.90 -8.88 -17.20
CA ASN A 81 3.10 -8.06 -17.25
C ASN A 81 4.35 -8.82 -16.80
N SER A 82 5.25 -9.08 -17.71
CA SER A 82 6.50 -9.85 -17.46
C SER A 82 7.46 -9.24 -16.43
N LYS A 83 7.32 -7.93 -16.12
CA LYS A 83 8.13 -7.27 -15.08
C LYS A 83 7.56 -7.50 -13.67
N ILE A 84 6.30 -7.93 -13.55
CA ILE A 84 5.63 -8.08 -12.26
C ILE A 84 5.63 -9.55 -11.84
N ASP A 85 6.22 -9.84 -10.70
CA ASP A 85 6.23 -11.14 -10.03
C ASP A 85 5.18 -11.10 -8.91
N VAL A 86 4.00 -11.70 -9.16
CA VAL A 86 2.88 -11.67 -8.20
C VAL A 86 3.03 -12.80 -7.19
N ARG A 87 3.12 -12.43 -5.90
CA ARG A 87 3.33 -13.35 -4.77
C ARG A 87 2.12 -13.38 -3.86
N MET A 88 1.14 -14.20 -4.24
CA MET A 88 -0.11 -14.38 -3.48
C MET A 88 0.13 -15.05 -2.13
N GLY A 89 -0.69 -14.71 -1.14
CA GLY A 89 -0.62 -15.29 0.20
C GLY A 89 0.69 -15.03 0.92
N THR A 90 1.40 -13.96 0.56
CA THR A 90 2.74 -13.65 1.07
C THR A 90 2.69 -12.38 1.92
N HIS A 91 3.18 -12.48 3.15
CA HIS A 91 3.19 -11.37 4.10
C HIS A 91 4.56 -10.69 4.15
N LEU A 92 4.57 -9.37 4.12
CA LEU A 92 5.75 -8.57 4.42
C LEU A 92 6.04 -8.65 5.93
N LYS A 93 7.26 -9.00 6.31
CA LYS A 93 7.73 -9.09 7.70
C LYS A 93 8.61 -7.92 8.10
N GLU A 94 9.49 -7.51 7.22
CA GLU A 94 10.46 -6.46 7.50
C GLU A 94 10.93 -5.80 6.19
N ILE A 95 11.14 -4.50 6.26
CA ILE A 95 11.88 -3.73 5.27
C ILE A 95 13.22 -3.37 5.91
N SER A 96 14.33 -3.64 5.25
CA SER A 96 15.65 -3.41 5.84
C SER A 96 16.66 -2.90 4.83
N GLY A 97 17.72 -2.28 5.38
CA GLY A 97 18.80 -1.74 4.59
C GLY A 97 19.83 -1.01 5.45
N ASN A 98 20.90 -0.56 4.83
CA ASN A 98 21.96 0.21 5.49
C ASN A 98 21.85 1.68 5.05
N GLY A 99 20.99 2.42 5.75
CA GLY A 99 20.69 3.82 5.44
C GLY A 99 19.64 4.03 4.32
N THR A 100 19.51 3.07 3.40
CA THR A 100 18.47 3.00 2.36
C THR A 100 17.99 1.57 2.23
N VAL A 101 16.77 1.36 1.71
CA VAL A 101 16.22 0.02 1.47
C VAL A 101 17.16 -0.77 0.56
N ASN A 102 17.51 -2.00 0.96
CA ASN A 102 18.25 -2.93 0.11
C ASN A 102 17.61 -4.33 0.03
N ARG A 103 16.64 -4.64 0.89
CA ARG A 103 15.86 -5.88 0.83
C ARG A 103 14.55 -5.76 1.60
N VAL A 104 13.64 -6.67 1.30
CA VAL A 104 12.46 -6.97 2.11
C VAL A 104 12.49 -8.43 2.53
N ARG A 105 12.04 -8.73 3.75
CA ARG A 105 11.81 -10.09 4.21
C ARG A 105 10.33 -10.39 4.16
N VAL A 106 10.00 -11.48 3.49
CA VAL A 106 8.62 -11.90 3.24
C VAL A 106 8.42 -13.34 3.69
N GLN A 107 7.18 -13.70 3.98
CA GLN A 107 6.80 -15.04 4.37
C GLN A 107 5.57 -15.50 3.58
N PRO A 108 5.72 -16.46 2.66
CA PRO A 108 4.60 -17.16 2.04
C PRO A 108 3.78 -17.91 3.10
N ARG A 109 2.48 -18.00 2.91
CA ARG A 109 1.59 -18.75 3.81
C ARG A 109 1.99 -20.22 3.88
N GLY A 110 2.37 -20.68 5.08
CA GLY A 110 2.84 -22.05 5.29
C GLY A 110 4.27 -22.33 4.78
N GLY A 111 4.95 -21.29 4.25
CA GLY A 111 6.33 -21.38 3.77
C GLY A 111 7.36 -20.81 4.77
N VAL A 112 8.61 -20.88 4.37
CA VAL A 112 9.75 -20.33 5.10
C VAL A 112 9.93 -18.86 4.73
N GLU A 113 10.42 -18.05 5.65
CA GLU A 113 10.80 -16.65 5.35
C GLU A 113 11.91 -16.61 4.31
N GLU A 114 11.80 -15.67 3.40
CA GLU A 114 12.79 -15.40 2.36
C GLU A 114 13.13 -13.91 2.29
N GLU A 115 14.35 -13.58 1.87
CA GLU A 115 14.77 -12.22 1.61
C GLU A 115 14.74 -11.96 0.11
N LEU A 116 14.11 -10.84 -0.27
CA LEU A 116 14.09 -10.36 -1.65
C LEU A 116 14.95 -9.10 -1.74
N PRO A 117 16.03 -9.11 -2.53
CA PRO A 117 16.83 -7.91 -2.76
C PRO A 117 16.02 -6.90 -3.60
N VAL A 118 15.77 -5.73 -3.01
CA VAL A 118 15.04 -4.63 -3.64
C VAL A 118 15.65 -3.29 -3.24
N SER A 119 15.54 -2.30 -4.11
CA SER A 119 16.01 -0.94 -3.84
C SER A 119 14.92 -0.03 -3.26
N GLY A 120 13.66 -0.46 -3.31
CA GLY A 120 12.53 0.29 -2.78
C GLY A 120 11.37 -0.61 -2.40
N ALA A 121 10.53 -0.10 -1.50
CA ALA A 121 9.30 -0.73 -1.05
C ALA A 121 8.15 0.29 -1.06
N PHE A 122 7.12 0.01 -1.82
CA PHE A 122 5.91 0.83 -1.95
C PHE A 122 4.77 0.12 -1.20
N VAL A 123 4.25 0.75 -0.14
CA VAL A 123 3.37 0.08 0.81
C VAL A 123 1.95 0.63 0.71
N TYR A 124 1.05 -0.17 0.13
CA TYR A 124 -0.38 0.12 -0.06
C TYR A 124 -1.28 -0.81 0.77
N LEU A 125 -0.80 -1.19 1.95
CA LEU A 125 -1.60 -1.93 2.92
C LEU A 125 -2.61 -0.96 3.55
N GLN A 126 -3.88 -1.15 3.27
CA GLN A 126 -4.94 -0.36 3.87
C GLN A 126 -5.13 -0.73 5.34
N GLY A 127 -5.36 0.26 6.17
CA GLY A 127 -5.87 0.08 7.52
C GLY A 127 -7.37 -0.21 7.53
N GLY A 128 -7.87 -0.70 8.65
CA GLY A 128 -9.30 -1.00 8.81
C GLY A 128 -10.16 0.19 9.26
N LYS A 129 -9.59 1.38 9.45
CA LYS A 129 -10.31 2.55 9.95
C LYS A 129 -9.89 3.83 9.26
N ALA A 130 -10.83 4.72 9.03
CA ALA A 130 -10.56 6.09 8.62
C ALA A 130 -9.72 6.82 9.68
N ILE A 131 -8.84 7.74 9.25
CA ILE A 131 -8.04 8.57 10.15
C ILE A 131 -8.90 9.76 10.56
N THR A 132 -9.58 9.64 11.68
CA THR A 132 -10.48 10.66 12.23
C THR A 132 -10.04 11.20 13.60
N ASP A 133 -8.88 10.77 14.11
CA ASP A 133 -8.35 11.12 15.43
C ASP A 133 -8.18 12.64 15.62
N PHE A 134 -7.88 13.37 14.54
CA PHE A 134 -7.75 14.84 14.58
C PHE A 134 -9.07 15.55 14.88
N LEU A 135 -10.21 14.87 14.74
CA LEU A 135 -11.54 15.43 15.03
C LEU A 135 -11.91 15.35 16.52
N MET A 136 -11.10 14.66 17.35
CA MET A 136 -11.31 14.55 18.81
C MET A 136 -12.76 14.17 19.17
N ASP A 137 -13.33 13.20 18.47
CA ASP A 137 -14.70 12.70 18.64
C ASP A 137 -15.82 13.76 18.49
N GLN A 138 -15.54 14.88 17.82
CA GLN A 138 -16.53 15.94 17.59
C GLN A 138 -17.59 15.59 16.54
N LEU A 139 -17.33 14.58 15.72
CA LEU A 139 -18.23 14.10 14.68
C LEU A 139 -18.54 12.62 14.88
N GLU A 140 -19.78 12.25 14.59
CA GLU A 140 -20.25 10.88 14.69
C GLU A 140 -19.56 9.99 13.63
N THR A 141 -19.13 8.81 14.04
CA THR A 141 -18.51 7.80 13.17
C THR A 141 -19.37 6.54 13.10
N LYS A 142 -19.33 5.87 11.95
CA LYS A 142 -19.90 4.53 11.76
C LYS A 142 -19.01 3.46 12.41
N PRO A 143 -19.50 2.21 12.56
CA PRO A 143 -18.70 1.10 13.12
C PRO A 143 -17.40 0.81 12.36
N ASP A 144 -17.31 1.15 11.08
CA ASP A 144 -16.12 1.04 10.24
C ASP A 144 -15.14 2.20 10.43
N GLY A 145 -15.49 3.20 11.24
CA GLY A 145 -14.70 4.38 11.55
C GLY A 145 -14.91 5.56 10.59
N CYS A 146 -15.72 5.39 9.53
CA CYS A 146 -16.05 6.48 8.61
C CYS A 146 -17.03 7.47 9.26
N LEU A 147 -16.94 8.74 8.87
CA LEU A 147 -17.86 9.79 9.36
C LEU A 147 -19.28 9.57 8.82
N VAL A 148 -20.27 9.92 9.64
CA VAL A 148 -21.67 9.93 9.23
C VAL A 148 -21.92 11.22 8.43
N VAL A 149 -22.40 11.07 7.20
CA VAL A 149 -22.78 12.19 6.32
C VAL A 149 -24.12 11.91 5.65
N ASP A 150 -24.78 12.96 5.22
CA ASP A 150 -26.01 12.90 4.41
C ASP A 150 -25.69 12.71 2.90
N ALA A 151 -26.72 12.81 2.05
CA ALA A 151 -26.60 12.66 0.61
C ALA A 151 -25.77 13.76 -0.06
N GLU A 152 -25.66 14.91 0.56
CA GLU A 152 -24.88 16.07 0.17
C GLU A 152 -23.47 16.07 0.77
N MET A 153 -23.06 14.98 1.42
CA MET A 153 -21.77 14.81 2.11
C MET A 153 -21.60 15.75 3.31
N GLN A 154 -22.67 16.32 3.86
CA GLN A 154 -22.63 17.17 5.03
C GLN A 154 -22.67 16.33 6.30
N THR A 155 -21.85 16.70 7.29
CA THR A 155 -21.87 16.11 8.63
C THR A 155 -23.00 16.70 9.48
N ALA A 156 -23.17 16.20 10.71
CA ALA A 156 -24.11 16.78 11.68
C ALA A 156 -23.78 18.25 12.05
N VAL A 157 -22.57 18.71 11.78
CA VAL A 157 -22.16 20.10 12.02
C VAL A 157 -22.40 20.94 10.75
N PRO A 158 -23.26 21.97 10.80
CA PRO A 158 -23.57 22.81 9.63
C PRO A 158 -22.31 23.42 9.01
N GLY A 159 -22.18 23.28 7.68
CA GLY A 159 -21.04 23.80 6.92
C GLY A 159 -19.78 22.93 6.94
N VAL A 160 -19.83 21.75 7.62
CA VAL A 160 -18.75 20.77 7.63
C VAL A 160 -19.11 19.59 6.74
N PHE A 161 -18.31 19.31 5.75
CA PHE A 161 -18.47 18.24 4.76
C PHE A 161 -17.34 17.24 4.89
N ALA A 162 -17.62 15.94 4.69
CA ALA A 162 -16.62 14.89 4.66
C ALA A 162 -16.73 14.10 3.34
N ILE A 163 -15.61 14.00 2.61
CA ILE A 163 -15.51 13.34 1.32
C ILE A 163 -14.24 12.47 1.27
N GLY A 164 -14.26 11.37 0.52
CA GLY A 164 -13.16 10.43 0.40
C GLY A 164 -13.19 9.36 1.50
N ASP A 165 -12.02 8.96 1.98
CA ASP A 165 -11.84 7.87 2.95
C ASP A 165 -11.96 8.34 4.43
N LEU A 166 -12.91 9.18 4.72
CA LEU A 166 -13.19 9.70 6.06
C LEU A 166 -14.46 9.15 6.65
#